data_95439aee2bb35de26e0f7aea0185a229
#
_entry.id   95439aee2bb35de26e0f7aea0185a229
#
_cell.length_a   1.000
_cell.length_b   1.000
_cell.length_c   1.000
_cell.angle_alpha   90.00
_cell.angle_beta   90.00
_cell.angle_gamma   90.00
#
_symmetry.space_group_name_H-M   'P 1'
#
loop_
_entity.id
_entity.type
_entity.pdbx_description
1 polymer ?
#
loop_
_entity_poly.entity_id
_entity_poly.type
_entity_poly.pdbx_seq_one_letter_code
_entity_poly.pdbx_strand_id
1 'polypeptide(L)'
;MKTWRKRLAAGLLTLVLGVSLVPGAFAASAYDCPGQKLAALTFDDGPGRYSAAILDTLKAHGVKATFFMNGNNIWIYASQVQRMVAEGHQVANHTYNHPDLVQSSDALVRQEIGSLAQALTQITGRKGTGKTGFYLRPPFGSRNQRVLSLAGVPVVCWSVDSSDWKYREANHLVNYVSSQTRDGDIILVHETVPSTAQGLDRLLTQLQSQGFELVTVEELFWRRGITPQAGKLYFSARNTGVNRCAKALYFDESKLDTHWAYPAISFALEQGLMSKNQYGEFTPNFPLTRGMFVTVLGRLAGVAVEEVPSGFMDIPADHYAAPYAAWAKETGIMNGVSADTFGVNSPLTRQQMAVALARYARFQGAQPGAFDLHTYSDSASIAAWAREDVADCSALGLLNGSDGAFRPEETTTRAMGAAILQRLARYPWPETPTDPDVPTDPDVSTDPNIPSVPETPTDPDTTRPQNT
;
A
#
# COMPACT_ATOMS: atom_id res chain seq x y z
N MET A 1 -29.40 -12.06 4.74
CA MET A 1 -28.65 -13.34 4.76
C MET A 1 -29.30 -14.50 4.02
N LYS A 2 -30.55 -14.43 3.57
CA LYS A 2 -31.23 -15.57 2.87
C LYS A 2 -31.35 -15.40 1.35
N THR A 3 -31.06 -14.24 0.80
CA THR A 3 -31.35 -13.93 -0.62
C THR A 3 -30.22 -14.29 -1.60
N TRP A 4 -28.98 -14.34 -1.20
CA TRP A 4 -27.89 -14.70 -2.12
C TRP A 4 -27.68 -16.22 -2.27
N ARG A 5 -27.99 -17.01 -1.24
CA ARG A 5 -27.92 -18.49 -1.32
C ARG A 5 -28.92 -19.13 -2.30
N LYS A 6 -30.02 -18.46 -2.60
CA LYS A 6 -31.06 -18.99 -3.54
C LYS A 6 -30.70 -18.79 -5.01
N ARG A 7 -29.67 -17.99 -5.36
CA ARG A 7 -29.26 -17.75 -6.76
C ARG A 7 -28.25 -18.77 -7.32
N LEU A 8 -27.72 -19.68 -6.49
CA LEU A 8 -26.71 -20.68 -6.87
C LEU A 8 -27.26 -21.97 -7.51
N ALA A 9 -28.58 -22.13 -7.68
CA ALA A 9 -29.17 -23.40 -8.07
C ALA A 9 -29.47 -23.57 -9.59
N ALA A 10 -29.13 -22.63 -10.45
CA ALA A 10 -29.40 -22.73 -11.88
C ALA A 10 -28.14 -22.43 -12.71
N GLY A 11 -27.44 -23.47 -13.11
CA GLY A 11 -26.47 -23.38 -14.21
C GLY A 11 -25.08 -23.96 -13.97
N LEU A 12 -24.95 -25.21 -13.55
CA LEU A 12 -23.70 -25.96 -13.65
C LEU A 12 -23.75 -26.89 -14.86
N LEU A 13 -23.14 -26.47 -15.95
CA LEU A 13 -22.64 -27.39 -16.97
C LEU A 13 -21.17 -27.02 -17.23
N THR A 14 -20.28 -27.78 -16.63
CA THR A 14 -18.85 -27.64 -16.66
C THR A 14 -18.28 -28.21 -17.93
N LEU A 15 -17.61 -27.37 -18.72
CA LEU A 15 -16.62 -27.82 -19.70
C LEU A 15 -15.24 -27.52 -19.13
N VAL A 16 -14.56 -28.57 -18.66
CA VAL A 16 -13.17 -28.50 -18.20
C VAL A 16 -12.29 -28.52 -19.43
N LEU A 17 -11.82 -27.36 -19.87
CA LEU A 17 -10.68 -27.25 -20.81
C LEU A 17 -9.42 -27.03 -20.00
N GLY A 18 -8.60 -28.07 -19.91
CA GLY A 18 -7.26 -28.01 -19.33
C GLY A 18 -6.38 -27.08 -20.15
N VAL A 19 -6.06 -25.91 -19.60
CA VAL A 19 -5.03 -25.02 -20.16
C VAL A 19 -3.73 -25.34 -19.43
N SER A 20 -2.80 -25.98 -20.15
CA SER A 20 -1.41 -26.12 -19.74
C SER A 20 -0.77 -24.75 -19.62
N LEU A 21 -0.51 -24.31 -18.41
CA LEU A 21 0.26 -23.09 -18.14
C LEU A 21 1.74 -23.35 -18.52
N VAL A 22 2.16 -22.82 -19.66
CA VAL A 22 3.57 -22.57 -19.94
C VAL A 22 4.00 -21.46 -18.95
N PRO A 23 5.10 -21.61 -18.20
CA PRO A 23 5.63 -20.51 -17.40
C PRO A 23 6.16 -19.44 -18.34
N GLY A 24 5.29 -18.52 -18.74
CA GLY A 24 5.67 -17.32 -19.46
C GLY A 24 6.51 -16.45 -18.56
N ALA A 25 7.69 -16.07 -19.03
CA ALA A 25 8.46 -14.98 -18.41
C ALA A 25 7.50 -13.81 -18.21
N PHE A 26 7.36 -13.35 -16.96
CA PHE A 26 6.58 -12.17 -16.65
C PHE A 26 7.15 -11.02 -17.48
N ALA A 27 6.37 -10.52 -18.44
CA ALA A 27 6.73 -9.30 -19.13
C ALA A 27 6.95 -8.21 -18.09
N ALA A 28 8.09 -7.53 -18.15
CA ALA A 28 8.42 -6.43 -17.25
C ALA A 28 7.24 -5.44 -17.24
N SER A 29 6.67 -5.15 -16.08
CA SER A 29 5.57 -4.20 -15.99
C SER A 29 6.07 -2.82 -16.40
N ALA A 30 5.19 -1.93 -16.85
CA ALA A 30 5.56 -0.54 -17.18
C ALA A 30 6.18 0.22 -15.98
N TYR A 31 6.19 -0.39 -14.82
CA TYR A 31 6.79 0.09 -13.55
C TYR A 31 8.09 -0.62 -13.19
N ASP A 32 8.57 -1.57 -13.98
CA ASP A 32 9.87 -2.20 -13.77
C ASP A 32 10.97 -1.31 -14.36
N CYS A 33 11.98 -1.04 -13.54
CA CYS A 33 13.21 -0.33 -13.95
C CYS A 33 14.38 -1.30 -13.94
N PRO A 34 14.50 -2.18 -14.94
CA PRO A 34 15.63 -3.11 -14.99
C PRO A 34 16.94 -2.33 -15.04
N GLY A 35 17.88 -2.75 -14.21
CA GLY A 35 19.20 -2.13 -14.12
C GLY A 35 19.31 -0.91 -13.20
N GLN A 36 18.21 -0.38 -12.64
CA GLN A 36 18.27 0.68 -11.63
C GLN A 36 18.84 0.15 -10.33
N LYS A 37 19.98 0.68 -9.90
CA LYS A 37 20.57 0.36 -8.60
C LYS A 37 19.91 1.19 -7.51
N LEU A 38 19.49 0.54 -6.42
CA LEU A 38 18.88 1.17 -5.26
C LEU A 38 19.73 0.93 -4.01
N ALA A 39 19.78 1.93 -3.13
CA ALA A 39 20.26 1.75 -1.77
C ALA A 39 19.47 2.64 -0.81
N ALA A 40 19.32 2.23 0.45
CA ALA A 40 18.74 3.04 1.49
C ALA A 40 19.85 3.63 2.37
N LEU A 41 20.01 4.95 2.36
CA LEU A 41 20.87 5.63 3.32
C LEU A 41 20.09 5.83 4.62
N THR A 42 20.68 5.39 5.75
CA THR A 42 20.01 5.44 7.05
C THR A 42 20.89 6.09 8.11
N PHE A 43 20.28 6.94 8.92
CA PHE A 43 20.92 7.70 9.99
C PHE A 43 20.42 7.24 11.34
N ASP A 44 21.32 6.90 12.25
CA ASP A 44 21.01 6.52 13.64
C ASP A 44 21.34 7.64 14.62
N ASP A 45 20.82 7.56 15.85
CA ASP A 45 21.10 8.40 17.02
C ASP A 45 20.60 9.85 16.98
N GLY A 46 19.96 10.25 15.89
CA GLY A 46 19.33 11.57 15.83
C GLY A 46 18.01 11.66 16.62
N PRO A 47 17.38 12.84 16.68
CA PRO A 47 17.82 14.08 16.06
C PRO A 47 18.89 14.80 16.85
N GLY A 48 19.68 15.63 16.19
CA GLY A 48 20.77 16.35 16.83
C GLY A 48 21.23 17.62 16.10
N ARG A 49 22.32 18.19 16.55
CA ARG A 49 22.86 19.48 16.03
C ARG A 49 23.18 19.48 14.53
N TYR A 50 23.39 18.32 13.94
CA TYR A 50 23.72 18.20 12.51
C TYR A 50 22.48 17.93 11.63
N SER A 51 21.32 17.65 12.22
CA SER A 51 20.08 17.32 11.48
C SER A 51 19.75 18.32 10.39
N ALA A 52 19.82 19.63 10.70
CA ALA A 52 19.49 20.67 9.72
C ALA A 52 20.45 20.65 8.52
N ALA A 53 21.75 20.56 8.75
CA ALA A 53 22.76 20.51 7.70
C ALA A 53 22.68 19.24 6.84
N ILE A 54 22.40 18.10 7.49
CA ILE A 54 22.18 16.81 6.80
C ILE A 54 20.95 16.92 5.88
N LEU A 55 19.83 17.46 6.37
CA LEU A 55 18.62 17.67 5.59
C LEU A 55 18.83 18.62 4.41
N ASP A 56 19.58 19.72 4.62
CA ASP A 56 19.93 20.65 3.54
C ASP A 56 20.73 19.95 2.43
N THR A 57 21.71 19.12 2.81
CA THR A 57 22.51 18.34 1.87
C THR A 57 21.67 17.31 1.12
N LEU A 58 20.84 16.53 1.83
CA LEU A 58 19.93 15.56 1.20
C LEU A 58 18.98 16.23 0.20
N LYS A 59 18.44 17.40 0.57
CA LYS A 59 17.57 18.19 -0.29
C LYS A 59 18.29 18.68 -1.55
N ALA A 60 19.53 19.19 -1.42
CA ALA A 60 20.33 19.65 -2.55
C ALA A 60 20.59 18.53 -3.57
N HIS A 61 20.75 17.30 -3.11
CA HIS A 61 20.94 16.10 -3.96
C HIS A 61 19.63 15.44 -4.41
N GLY A 62 18.46 15.92 -3.94
CA GLY A 62 17.17 15.29 -4.24
C GLY A 62 17.00 13.89 -3.61
N VAL A 63 17.76 13.59 -2.57
CA VAL A 63 17.83 12.26 -1.92
C VAL A 63 16.85 12.16 -0.75
N LYS A 64 16.19 11.02 -0.61
CA LYS A 64 15.40 10.65 0.57
C LYS A 64 16.14 9.60 1.39
N ALA A 65 16.03 9.68 2.71
CA ALA A 65 16.73 8.82 3.64
C ALA A 65 15.80 8.35 4.77
N THR A 66 16.26 7.37 5.55
CA THR A 66 15.55 6.91 6.75
C THR A 66 16.34 7.30 7.99
N PHE A 67 15.64 7.88 8.97
CA PHE A 67 16.21 8.34 10.23
C PHE A 67 15.67 7.49 11.36
N PHE A 68 16.53 6.69 11.99
CA PHE A 68 16.23 5.92 13.20
C PHE A 68 16.48 6.80 14.42
N MET A 69 15.39 7.44 14.89
CA MET A 69 15.43 8.45 15.91
C MET A 69 15.64 7.87 17.32
N ASN A 70 16.34 8.60 18.15
CA ASN A 70 16.50 8.35 19.58
C ASN A 70 15.65 9.35 20.39
N GLY A 71 15.11 8.92 21.54
CA GLY A 71 14.21 9.72 22.36
C GLY A 71 14.89 10.86 23.13
N ASN A 72 16.19 10.75 23.42
CA ASN A 72 16.91 11.66 24.32
C ASN A 72 16.76 13.15 23.94
N ASN A 73 16.81 13.46 22.65
CA ASN A 73 16.75 14.84 22.15
C ASN A 73 15.52 15.09 21.29
N ILE A 74 14.58 14.15 21.23
CA ILE A 74 13.47 14.17 20.26
C ILE A 74 12.63 15.45 20.37
N TRP A 75 12.40 15.95 21.59
CA TRP A 75 11.62 17.15 21.84
C TRP A 75 12.38 18.44 21.58
N ILE A 76 13.69 18.46 21.82
CA ILE A 76 14.56 19.62 21.57
C ILE A 76 14.62 19.90 20.07
N TYR A 77 14.68 18.85 19.27
CA TYR A 77 14.79 18.94 17.80
C TYR A 77 13.50 18.50 17.08
N ALA A 78 12.33 18.66 17.72
CA ALA A 78 11.05 18.24 17.14
C ALA A 78 10.76 18.90 15.77
N SER A 79 11.18 20.15 15.57
CA SER A 79 11.05 20.83 14.28
C SER A 79 11.85 20.18 13.15
N GLN A 80 13.02 19.60 13.46
CA GLN A 80 13.83 18.85 12.49
C GLN A 80 13.14 17.51 12.14
N VAL A 81 12.53 16.84 13.11
CA VAL A 81 11.75 15.62 12.86
C VAL A 81 10.52 15.92 11.98
N GLN A 82 9.81 17.03 12.25
CA GLN A 82 8.72 17.49 11.38
C GLN A 82 9.21 17.81 9.97
N ARG A 83 10.39 18.45 9.85
CA ARG A 83 11.02 18.75 8.58
C ARG A 83 11.37 17.47 7.81
N MET A 84 11.94 16.45 8.48
CA MET A 84 12.24 15.15 7.87
C MET A 84 11.00 14.58 7.18
N VAL A 85 9.88 14.58 7.89
CA VAL A 85 8.60 14.07 7.36
C VAL A 85 8.06 14.94 6.24
N ALA A 86 8.10 16.27 6.37
CA ALA A 86 7.63 17.20 5.35
C ALA A 86 8.45 17.13 4.05
N GLU A 87 9.75 16.85 4.15
CA GLU A 87 10.63 16.67 3.00
C GLU A 87 10.60 15.24 2.43
N GLY A 88 9.76 14.35 2.96
CA GLY A 88 9.55 12.99 2.43
C GLY A 88 10.58 11.96 2.89
N HIS A 89 11.32 12.23 3.96
CA HIS A 89 12.15 11.24 4.62
C HIS A 89 11.32 10.30 5.51
N GLN A 90 11.81 9.10 5.73
CA GLN A 90 11.22 8.16 6.66
C GLN A 90 11.81 8.37 8.05
N VAL A 91 10.94 8.49 9.08
CA VAL A 91 11.35 8.42 10.49
C VAL A 91 11.05 7.05 11.05
N ALA A 92 11.94 6.54 11.88
CA ALA A 92 11.93 5.19 12.44
C ALA A 92 12.39 5.21 13.90
N ASN A 93 12.32 4.08 14.57
CA ASN A 93 12.51 3.93 16.01
C ASN A 93 13.88 3.33 16.33
N HIS A 94 14.68 4.04 17.14
CA HIS A 94 15.96 3.57 17.69
C HIS A 94 15.96 3.48 19.21
N THR A 95 14.77 3.27 19.81
CA THR A 95 14.48 3.29 21.24
C THR A 95 14.58 4.69 21.89
N TYR A 96 13.96 4.85 23.07
CA TYR A 96 13.89 6.15 23.72
C TYR A 96 15.24 6.56 24.36
N ASN A 97 15.86 5.65 25.16
CA ASN A 97 17.09 5.90 25.93
C ASN A 97 18.30 5.11 25.44
N HIS A 98 18.20 4.45 24.28
CA HIS A 98 19.29 3.69 23.65
C HIS A 98 19.89 2.55 24.52
N PRO A 99 19.09 1.71 25.22
CA PRO A 99 19.63 0.57 25.95
C PRO A 99 19.96 -0.60 25.05
N ASP A 100 20.83 -1.52 25.51
CA ASP A 100 20.95 -2.84 24.91
C ASP A 100 19.68 -3.66 25.21
N LEU A 101 18.87 -3.90 24.18
CA LEU A 101 17.59 -4.58 24.34
C LEU A 101 17.74 -6.06 24.71
N VAL A 102 18.87 -6.69 24.38
CA VAL A 102 19.13 -8.10 24.75
C VAL A 102 19.36 -8.21 26.26
N GLN A 103 19.99 -7.21 26.87
CA GLN A 103 20.23 -7.14 28.31
C GLN A 103 19.07 -6.55 29.11
N SER A 104 18.06 -5.99 28.43
CA SER A 104 16.91 -5.33 29.05
C SER A 104 15.80 -6.34 29.37
N SER A 105 14.99 -6.04 30.40
CA SER A 105 13.77 -6.80 30.70
C SER A 105 12.72 -6.62 29.61
N ASP A 106 11.76 -7.55 29.49
CA ASP A 106 10.66 -7.46 28.53
C ASP A 106 9.83 -6.18 28.68
N ALA A 107 9.60 -5.77 29.94
CA ALA A 107 8.88 -4.54 30.24
C ALA A 107 9.63 -3.31 29.73
N LEU A 108 10.95 -3.25 29.95
CA LEU A 108 11.80 -2.16 29.47
C LEU A 108 11.86 -2.13 27.93
N VAL A 109 12.01 -3.29 27.27
CA VAL A 109 12.01 -3.36 25.80
C VAL A 109 10.72 -2.76 25.22
N ARG A 110 9.55 -3.15 25.76
CA ARG A 110 8.26 -2.61 25.31
C ARG A 110 8.12 -1.11 25.60
N GLN A 111 8.59 -0.67 26.77
CA GLN A 111 8.56 0.74 27.17
C GLN A 111 9.43 1.59 26.25
N GLU A 112 10.66 1.18 25.98
CA GLU A 112 11.62 1.89 25.13
C GLU A 112 11.10 2.10 23.72
N ILE A 113 10.56 1.03 23.12
CA ILE A 113 9.97 1.10 21.76
C ILE A 113 8.68 1.93 21.78
N GLY A 114 7.81 1.70 22.76
CA GLY A 114 6.50 2.36 22.85
C GLY A 114 6.60 3.85 23.13
N SER A 115 7.49 4.26 24.06
CA SER A 115 7.66 5.68 24.42
C SER A 115 8.15 6.51 23.23
N LEU A 116 9.11 5.99 22.46
CA LEU A 116 9.55 6.71 21.27
C LEU A 116 8.49 6.71 20.17
N ALA A 117 7.80 5.60 19.94
CA ALA A 117 6.71 5.55 18.96
C ALA A 117 5.60 6.57 19.31
N GLN A 118 5.28 6.75 20.58
CA GLN A 118 4.33 7.77 21.04
C GLN A 118 4.86 9.18 20.76
N ALA A 119 6.11 9.49 21.12
CA ALA A 119 6.73 10.79 20.86
C ALA A 119 6.75 11.11 19.36
N LEU A 120 7.17 10.17 18.51
CA LEU A 120 7.16 10.32 17.06
C LEU A 120 5.74 10.58 16.53
N THR A 121 4.74 9.86 17.07
CA THR A 121 3.34 10.08 16.69
C THR A 121 2.87 11.50 17.03
N GLN A 122 3.21 12.01 18.22
CA GLN A 122 2.85 13.35 18.65
C GLN A 122 3.52 14.44 17.78
N ILE A 123 4.80 14.26 17.45
CA ILE A 123 5.57 15.25 16.69
C ILE A 123 5.13 15.24 15.20
N THR A 124 4.90 14.08 14.61
CA THR A 124 4.70 13.93 13.17
C THR A 124 3.24 13.81 12.74
N GLY A 125 2.33 13.55 13.68
CA GLY A 125 0.94 13.19 13.39
C GLY A 125 0.78 11.80 12.73
N ARG A 126 1.87 11.03 12.57
CA ARG A 126 1.90 9.72 11.90
C ARG A 126 2.00 8.59 12.94
N LYS A 127 1.30 7.48 12.71
CA LYS A 127 1.33 6.30 13.60
C LYS A 127 2.40 5.27 13.20
N GLY A 128 3.31 5.62 12.31
CA GLY A 128 4.40 4.74 11.86
C GLY A 128 4.53 4.64 10.34
N THR A 129 5.25 3.62 9.92
CA THR A 129 5.52 3.26 8.55
C THR A 129 4.58 2.11 8.15
N GLY A 130 3.71 2.34 7.21
CA GLY A 130 2.73 1.33 6.82
C GLY A 130 1.76 0.95 7.96
N LYS A 131 1.14 -0.21 7.88
CA LYS A 131 0.29 -0.77 8.93
C LYS A 131 1.10 -1.30 10.14
N THR A 132 2.43 -1.29 10.06
CA THR A 132 3.32 -2.00 10.98
C THR A 132 3.98 -1.11 12.02
N GLY A 133 3.58 0.16 12.14
CA GLY A 133 4.23 1.10 13.07
C GLY A 133 5.59 1.59 12.57
N PHE A 134 6.35 2.30 13.41
CA PHE A 134 7.70 2.76 13.09
C PHE A 134 8.67 1.56 13.10
N TYR A 135 9.40 1.34 12.01
CA TYR A 135 10.41 0.28 11.97
C TYR A 135 11.41 0.44 13.11
N LEU A 136 11.79 -0.66 13.74
CA LEU A 136 12.76 -0.67 14.83
C LEU A 136 14.16 -0.98 14.29
N ARG A 137 15.14 -0.21 14.72
CA ARG A 137 16.54 -0.62 14.71
C ARG A 137 17.01 -0.74 16.16
N PRO A 138 17.37 -1.95 16.64
CA PRO A 138 17.87 -2.09 18.00
C PRO A 138 19.20 -1.35 18.17
N PRO A 139 19.42 -0.63 19.29
CA PRO A 139 20.73 -0.07 19.63
C PRO A 139 21.85 -1.11 19.55
N PHE A 140 23.02 -0.70 19.06
CA PHE A 140 24.20 -1.57 18.83
C PHE A 140 23.95 -2.72 17.85
N GLY A 141 22.79 -2.76 17.19
CA GLY A 141 22.35 -3.94 16.43
C GLY A 141 22.08 -5.16 17.33
N SER A 142 22.01 -4.98 18.66
CA SER A 142 21.85 -6.05 19.65
C SER A 142 20.45 -6.65 19.60
N ARG A 143 20.34 -7.92 19.24
CA ARG A 143 19.08 -8.59 18.99
C ARG A 143 19.14 -10.09 19.22
N ASN A 144 18.04 -10.67 19.61
CA ASN A 144 17.80 -12.12 19.67
C ASN A 144 16.31 -12.39 19.40
N GLN A 145 15.90 -13.65 19.35
CA GLN A 145 14.50 -14.02 19.03
C GLN A 145 13.51 -13.40 20.00
N ARG A 146 13.88 -13.25 21.27
CA ARG A 146 13.04 -12.59 22.30
C ARG A 146 12.78 -11.11 21.92
N VAL A 147 13.82 -10.35 21.59
CA VAL A 147 13.70 -8.94 21.19
C VAL A 147 12.85 -8.81 19.92
N LEU A 148 13.07 -9.68 18.94
CA LEU A 148 12.27 -9.68 17.70
C LEU A 148 10.79 -9.93 17.99
N SER A 149 10.46 -10.88 18.87
CA SER A 149 9.07 -11.18 19.25
C SER A 149 8.42 -10.03 20.03
N LEU A 150 9.19 -9.26 20.81
CA LEU A 150 8.70 -8.13 21.60
C LEU A 150 8.54 -6.85 20.77
N ALA A 151 9.23 -6.73 19.63
CA ALA A 151 9.29 -5.52 18.83
C ALA A 151 7.91 -5.10 18.30
N GLY A 152 7.07 -6.05 17.90
CA GLY A 152 5.74 -5.79 17.34
C GLY A 152 5.73 -5.03 16.02
N VAL A 153 6.91 -4.73 15.48
CA VAL A 153 7.16 -3.99 14.23
C VAL A 153 8.29 -4.65 13.44
N PRO A 154 8.49 -4.34 12.15
CA PRO A 154 9.65 -4.80 11.40
C PRO A 154 10.96 -4.30 12.02
N VAL A 155 11.95 -5.19 12.10
CA VAL A 155 13.28 -4.88 12.64
C VAL A 155 14.26 -4.75 11.48
N VAL A 156 14.91 -3.58 11.37
CA VAL A 156 15.76 -3.23 10.22
C VAL A 156 17.17 -2.91 10.72
N CYS A 157 18.12 -3.74 10.36
CA CYS A 157 19.54 -3.48 10.55
C CYS A 157 20.16 -2.93 9.26
N TRP A 158 21.39 -3.27 8.96
CA TRP A 158 22.15 -2.78 7.80
C TRP A 158 23.00 -3.86 7.17
N SER A 159 23.36 -3.69 5.93
CA SER A 159 24.29 -4.51 5.18
C SER A 159 25.62 -3.80 4.87
N VAL A 160 25.66 -2.47 5.02
CA VAL A 160 26.89 -1.70 4.93
C VAL A 160 27.00 -0.85 6.20
N ASP A 161 28.02 -1.16 7.03
CA ASP A 161 28.36 -0.39 8.23
C ASP A 161 29.47 0.60 7.89
N SER A 162 29.17 1.88 7.97
CA SER A 162 30.17 2.92 7.68
C SER A 162 31.30 2.99 8.69
N SER A 163 31.04 2.50 9.92
CA SER A 163 31.94 2.66 11.06
C SER A 163 32.39 4.12 11.31
N ASP A 164 31.55 5.09 10.94
CA ASP A 164 31.79 6.54 11.07
C ASP A 164 32.01 6.98 12.51
N TRP A 165 31.31 6.34 13.45
CA TRP A 165 31.47 6.55 14.89
C TRP A 165 32.87 6.19 15.40
N LYS A 166 33.54 5.23 14.72
CA LYS A 166 34.87 4.72 15.11
C LYS A 166 35.99 5.52 14.46
N TYR A 167 35.95 5.69 13.15
CA TYR A 167 37.04 6.32 12.40
C TYR A 167 36.96 7.84 12.44
N ARG A 168 35.74 8.42 12.47
CA ARG A 168 35.47 9.84 12.58
C ARG A 168 36.14 10.71 11.50
N GLU A 169 36.35 10.12 10.32
CA GLU A 169 36.99 10.76 9.18
C GLU A 169 36.07 10.76 7.97
N ALA A 170 35.80 11.95 7.41
CA ALA A 170 34.92 12.11 6.27
C ALA A 170 35.43 11.35 5.02
N ASN A 171 36.76 11.31 4.79
CA ASN A 171 37.33 10.57 3.66
C ASN A 171 37.14 9.06 3.82
N HIS A 172 37.32 8.52 5.04
CA HIS A 172 37.06 7.11 5.30
C HIS A 172 35.59 6.77 5.01
N LEU A 173 34.66 7.55 5.52
CA LEU A 173 33.23 7.39 5.29
C LEU A 173 32.93 7.31 3.79
N VAL A 174 33.36 8.31 3.02
CA VAL A 174 33.09 8.38 1.58
C VAL A 174 33.67 7.18 0.83
N ASN A 175 34.96 6.92 1.00
CA ASN A 175 35.67 5.87 0.24
C ASN A 175 35.17 4.47 0.62
N TYR A 176 34.98 4.22 1.91
CA TYR A 176 34.55 2.91 2.38
C TYR A 176 33.11 2.62 1.95
N VAL A 177 32.16 3.49 2.28
CA VAL A 177 30.74 3.26 1.96
C VAL A 177 30.53 3.12 0.45
N SER A 178 31.10 4.01 -0.37
CA SER A 178 30.94 3.95 -1.83
C SER A 178 31.55 2.69 -2.46
N SER A 179 32.62 2.14 -1.86
CA SER A 179 33.25 0.90 -2.36
C SER A 179 32.49 -0.37 -1.94
N GLN A 180 31.75 -0.32 -0.82
CA GLN A 180 31.02 -1.47 -0.29
C GLN A 180 29.57 -1.55 -0.76
N THR A 181 28.97 -0.43 -1.12
CA THR A 181 27.55 -0.35 -1.46
C THR A 181 27.22 -1.16 -2.73
N ARG A 182 26.24 -2.01 -2.63
CA ARG A 182 25.68 -2.82 -3.72
C ARG A 182 24.18 -2.58 -3.83
N ASP A 183 23.64 -2.99 -4.96
CA ASP A 183 22.21 -2.88 -5.23
C ASP A 183 21.36 -3.61 -4.17
N GLY A 184 20.40 -2.88 -3.58
CA GLY A 184 19.53 -3.35 -2.52
C GLY A 184 20.07 -3.19 -1.10
N ASP A 185 21.18 -2.47 -0.91
CA ASP A 185 21.78 -2.27 0.41
C ASP A 185 21.05 -1.27 1.28
N ILE A 186 21.18 -1.51 2.60
CA ILE A 186 20.84 -0.57 3.67
C ILE A 186 22.15 -0.13 4.30
N ILE A 187 22.44 1.17 4.23
CA ILE A 187 23.70 1.79 4.66
C ILE A 187 23.48 2.44 6.03
N LEU A 188 24.31 2.10 7.01
CA LEU A 188 24.32 2.73 8.33
C LEU A 188 25.34 3.87 8.37
N VAL A 189 24.87 5.04 8.78
CA VAL A 189 25.68 6.17 9.27
C VAL A 189 25.02 6.77 10.52
N HIS A 190 25.72 7.61 11.27
CA HIS A 190 25.15 8.24 12.47
C HIS A 190 24.96 9.73 12.30
N GLU A 191 23.78 10.22 12.63
CA GLU A 191 23.40 11.64 12.50
C GLU A 191 24.19 12.55 13.45
N THR A 192 24.64 11.99 14.56
CA THR A 192 25.36 12.72 15.61
C THR A 192 26.86 12.84 15.39
N VAL A 193 27.41 12.17 14.37
CA VAL A 193 28.84 12.13 14.06
C VAL A 193 29.24 13.27 13.11
N PRO A 194 30.22 14.15 13.48
CA PRO A 194 30.61 15.31 12.66
C PRO A 194 31.10 14.95 11.25
N SER A 195 31.90 13.86 11.13
CA SER A 195 32.46 13.41 9.86
C SER A 195 31.38 12.95 8.88
N THR A 196 30.23 12.50 9.38
CA THR A 196 29.07 12.14 8.54
C THR A 196 28.51 13.39 7.88
N ALA A 197 28.21 14.44 8.64
CA ALA A 197 27.74 15.70 8.08
C ALA A 197 28.76 16.33 7.10
N GLN A 198 30.05 16.24 7.41
CA GLN A 198 31.13 16.79 6.56
C GLN A 198 31.36 15.99 5.26
N GLY A 199 31.14 14.66 5.31
CA GLY A 199 31.38 13.77 4.18
C GLY A 199 30.15 13.54 3.29
N LEU A 200 28.95 13.89 3.77
CA LEU A 200 27.67 13.51 3.16
C LEU A 200 27.55 13.97 1.70
N ASP A 201 27.84 15.21 1.40
CA ASP A 201 27.77 15.77 0.04
C ASP A 201 28.59 14.95 -0.96
N ARG A 202 29.82 14.63 -0.61
CA ARG A 202 30.72 13.82 -1.46
C ARG A 202 30.27 12.37 -1.54
N LEU A 203 29.74 11.81 -0.44
CA LEU A 203 29.21 10.45 -0.43
C LEU A 203 28.02 10.33 -1.39
N LEU A 204 27.08 11.28 -1.33
CA LEU A 204 25.91 11.31 -2.20
C LEU A 204 26.33 11.46 -3.67
N THR A 205 27.22 12.41 -3.97
CA THR A 205 27.78 12.60 -5.31
C THR A 205 28.38 11.29 -5.84
N GLN A 206 29.18 10.61 -5.04
CA GLN A 206 29.85 9.37 -5.48
C GLN A 206 28.88 8.22 -5.69
N LEU A 207 27.93 7.99 -4.79
CA LEU A 207 26.93 6.95 -4.96
C LEU A 207 26.03 7.22 -6.18
N GLN A 208 25.60 8.47 -6.39
CA GLN A 208 24.82 8.85 -7.56
C GLN A 208 25.60 8.68 -8.86
N SER A 209 26.90 9.02 -8.88
CA SER A 209 27.79 8.80 -10.05
C SER A 209 27.99 7.30 -10.38
N GLN A 210 27.87 6.42 -9.39
CA GLN A 210 27.88 4.97 -9.56
C GLN A 210 26.52 4.40 -10.03
N GLY A 211 25.53 5.26 -10.24
CA GLY A 211 24.20 4.91 -10.72
C GLY A 211 23.22 4.47 -9.61
N PHE A 212 23.52 4.76 -8.34
CA PHE A 212 22.57 4.51 -7.26
C PHE A 212 21.51 5.62 -7.16
N GLU A 213 20.26 5.21 -7.07
CA GLU A 213 19.18 6.01 -6.55
C GLU A 213 19.04 5.71 -5.05
N LEU A 214 19.15 6.76 -4.24
CA LEU A 214 19.07 6.64 -2.79
C LEU A 214 17.64 6.91 -2.33
N VAL A 215 17.06 5.95 -1.63
CA VAL A 215 15.66 5.91 -1.26
C VAL A 215 15.49 5.62 0.24
N THR A 216 14.28 5.77 0.77
CA THR A 216 13.96 5.32 2.13
C THR A 216 13.95 3.79 2.21
N VAL A 217 14.07 3.22 3.41
CA VAL A 217 13.97 1.76 3.61
C VAL A 217 12.58 1.26 3.19
N GLU A 218 11.52 2.02 3.49
CA GLU A 218 10.16 1.68 3.07
C GLU A 218 10.05 1.62 1.54
N GLU A 219 10.58 2.63 0.85
CA GLU A 219 10.59 2.66 -0.60
C GLU A 219 11.45 1.55 -1.19
N LEU A 220 12.64 1.30 -0.62
CA LEU A 220 13.51 0.20 -1.03
C LEU A 220 12.78 -1.14 -0.96
N PHE A 221 12.11 -1.43 0.16
CA PHE A 221 11.36 -2.67 0.33
C PHE A 221 10.23 -2.78 -0.68
N TRP A 222 9.43 -1.71 -0.84
CA TRP A 222 8.35 -1.71 -1.82
C TRP A 222 8.87 -1.91 -3.25
N ARG A 223 9.91 -1.19 -3.65
CA ARG A 223 10.50 -1.32 -5.00
C ARG A 223 11.11 -2.69 -5.23
N ARG A 224 11.50 -3.39 -4.18
CA ARG A 224 12.02 -4.76 -4.21
C ARG A 224 10.97 -5.84 -3.94
N GLY A 225 9.69 -5.48 -3.87
CA GLY A 225 8.59 -6.45 -3.67
C GLY A 225 8.56 -7.08 -2.28
N ILE A 226 9.25 -6.47 -1.29
CA ILE A 226 9.24 -6.93 0.09
C ILE A 226 8.05 -6.30 0.82
N THR A 227 7.23 -7.12 1.47
CA THR A 227 6.22 -6.68 2.43
C THR A 227 6.79 -6.91 3.84
N PRO A 228 7.18 -5.83 4.55
CA PRO A 228 7.77 -5.97 5.88
C PRO A 228 6.76 -6.51 6.89
N GLN A 229 7.19 -7.45 7.74
CA GLN A 229 6.37 -8.11 8.74
C GLN A 229 6.88 -7.79 10.16
N ALA A 230 5.96 -7.63 11.10
CA ALA A 230 6.28 -7.43 12.51
C ALA A 230 7.16 -8.58 13.04
N GLY A 231 8.17 -8.24 13.85
CA GLY A 231 9.09 -9.21 14.45
C GLY A 231 10.08 -9.85 13.46
N LYS A 232 10.02 -9.51 12.17
CA LYS A 232 10.95 -10.03 11.17
C LYS A 232 12.13 -9.09 10.99
N LEU A 233 13.33 -9.67 10.84
CA LEU A 233 14.61 -8.98 10.72
C LEU A 233 15.00 -8.81 9.25
N TYR A 234 15.45 -7.62 8.88
CA TYR A 234 15.90 -7.24 7.55
C TYR A 234 17.27 -6.55 7.61
N PHE A 235 18.17 -6.92 6.70
CA PHE A 235 19.49 -6.32 6.55
C PHE A 235 19.67 -5.61 5.21
N SER A 236 18.95 -6.05 4.20
CA SER A 236 19.03 -5.53 2.83
C SER A 236 17.79 -5.96 2.04
N ALA A 237 17.68 -5.46 0.82
CA ALA A 237 16.71 -5.88 -0.17
C ALA A 237 17.39 -6.39 -1.45
N ARG A 238 18.50 -7.12 -1.30
CA ARG A 238 19.25 -7.72 -2.41
C ARG A 238 18.52 -8.92 -3.02
N ASN A 239 18.75 -9.17 -4.30
CA ASN A 239 18.38 -10.42 -4.99
C ASN A 239 16.89 -10.81 -4.92
N THR A 240 15.99 -9.83 -4.91
CA THR A 240 14.54 -10.11 -4.85
C THR A 240 13.94 -10.44 -6.23
N GLY A 241 14.67 -10.20 -7.31
CA GLY A 241 14.16 -10.36 -8.68
C GLY A 241 13.11 -9.32 -9.09
N VAL A 242 12.79 -8.36 -8.20
CA VAL A 242 11.81 -7.29 -8.42
C VAL A 242 12.49 -5.93 -8.38
N ASN A 243 12.20 -5.06 -9.34
CA ASN A 243 12.72 -3.69 -9.38
C ASN A 243 11.69 -2.72 -9.98
N ARG A 244 10.84 -2.12 -9.13
CA ARG A 244 9.78 -1.20 -9.53
C ARG A 244 10.30 0.24 -9.66
N CYS A 245 9.77 1.01 -10.62
CA CYS A 245 10.13 2.41 -10.81
C CYS A 245 9.56 3.33 -9.73
N ALA A 246 10.33 4.35 -9.35
CA ALA A 246 9.91 5.39 -8.38
C ALA A 246 8.69 6.20 -8.85
N LYS A 247 8.54 6.42 -10.16
CA LYS A 247 7.44 7.22 -10.74
C LYS A 247 6.03 6.76 -10.32
N ALA A 248 5.90 5.51 -9.84
CA ALA A 248 4.64 4.99 -9.36
C ALA A 248 4.25 5.50 -7.95
N LEU A 249 5.21 6.04 -7.16
CA LEU A 249 4.99 6.40 -5.76
C LEU A 249 4.72 7.88 -5.52
N TYR A 250 5.32 8.76 -6.33
CA TYR A 250 5.25 10.19 -6.06
C TYR A 250 4.09 10.85 -6.79
N PHE A 251 3.08 11.18 -6.03
CA PHE A 251 2.07 12.16 -6.40
C PHE A 251 2.02 13.23 -5.30
N ASP A 252 2.04 14.48 -5.70
CA ASP A 252 1.85 15.59 -4.79
C ASP A 252 0.36 15.65 -4.39
N GLU A 253 0.03 15.11 -3.22
CA GLU A 253 -1.36 15.06 -2.73
C GLU A 253 -2.00 16.44 -2.59
N SER A 254 -1.21 17.52 -2.50
CA SER A 254 -1.72 18.90 -2.51
C SER A 254 -2.35 19.28 -3.86
N LYS A 255 -2.05 18.52 -4.92
CA LYS A 255 -2.59 18.69 -6.28
C LYS A 255 -3.62 17.63 -6.64
N LEU A 256 -4.11 16.87 -5.67
CA LEU A 256 -5.06 15.79 -5.93
C LEU A 256 -6.35 16.32 -6.60
N ASP A 257 -6.80 17.50 -6.23
CA ASP A 257 -7.97 18.19 -6.79
C ASP A 257 -7.83 18.55 -8.27
N THR A 258 -6.60 18.69 -8.77
CA THR A 258 -6.30 18.92 -10.20
C THR A 258 -6.05 17.65 -10.98
N HIS A 259 -6.05 16.48 -10.33
CA HIS A 259 -5.83 15.20 -10.99
C HIS A 259 -7.04 14.82 -11.86
N TRP A 260 -6.80 14.30 -13.08
CA TRP A 260 -7.85 13.94 -14.03
C TRP A 260 -8.95 13.03 -13.45
N ALA A 261 -8.59 12.17 -12.50
CA ALA A 261 -9.51 11.24 -11.85
C ALA A 261 -10.10 11.78 -10.54
N TYR A 262 -9.86 13.05 -10.16
CA TYR A 262 -10.29 13.58 -8.87
C TYR A 262 -11.79 13.38 -8.58
N PRO A 263 -12.71 13.63 -9.53
CA PRO A 263 -14.14 13.39 -9.28
C PRO A 263 -14.44 11.91 -8.95
N ALA A 264 -13.71 10.98 -9.55
CA ALA A 264 -13.88 9.57 -9.29
C ALA A 264 -13.19 9.13 -7.98
N ILE A 265 -12.06 9.74 -7.65
CA ILE A 265 -11.36 9.53 -6.38
C ILE A 265 -12.21 10.03 -5.22
N SER A 266 -12.78 11.24 -5.32
CA SER A 266 -13.69 11.80 -4.32
C SER A 266 -14.88 10.89 -4.10
N PHE A 267 -15.55 10.49 -5.18
CA PHE A 267 -16.64 9.52 -5.15
C PHE A 267 -16.24 8.22 -4.43
N ALA A 268 -15.11 7.61 -4.80
CA ALA A 268 -14.68 6.33 -4.22
C ALA A 268 -14.35 6.45 -2.72
N LEU A 269 -13.83 7.60 -2.28
CA LEU A 269 -13.56 7.91 -0.87
C LEU A 269 -14.84 8.16 -0.09
N GLU A 270 -15.75 8.97 -0.62
CA GLU A 270 -17.05 9.32 0.00
C GLU A 270 -17.94 8.08 0.18
N GLN A 271 -17.95 7.19 -0.81
CA GLN A 271 -18.70 5.92 -0.73
C GLN A 271 -17.98 4.82 0.07
N GLY A 272 -16.81 5.10 0.66
CA GLY A 272 -16.05 4.10 1.41
C GLY A 272 -15.52 2.91 0.57
N LEU A 273 -15.58 3.03 -0.77
CA LEU A 273 -15.11 1.97 -1.69
C LEU A 273 -13.59 1.86 -1.67
N MET A 274 -12.90 2.99 -1.64
CA MET A 274 -11.46 3.09 -1.48
C MET A 274 -11.11 3.90 -0.25
N SER A 275 -9.88 3.77 0.24
CA SER A 275 -9.37 4.53 1.38
C SER A 275 -8.06 5.20 1.04
N LYS A 276 -7.76 6.30 1.74
CA LYS A 276 -6.42 6.87 1.80
C LYS A 276 -5.49 5.93 2.56
N ASN A 277 -4.19 6.05 2.31
CA ASN A 277 -3.18 5.37 3.11
C ASN A 277 -3.13 5.97 4.53
N GLN A 278 -2.29 5.42 5.39
CA GLN A 278 -2.13 5.90 6.77
C GLN A 278 -1.55 7.32 6.87
N TYR A 279 -0.97 7.87 5.80
CA TYR A 279 -0.46 9.23 5.71
C TYR A 279 -1.52 10.23 5.25
N GLY A 280 -2.76 9.77 5.05
CA GLY A 280 -3.84 10.59 4.51
C GLY A 280 -3.76 10.81 3.00
N GLU A 281 -2.95 10.03 2.28
CA GLU A 281 -2.71 10.18 0.84
C GLU A 281 -3.51 9.14 0.06
N PHE A 282 -4.09 9.54 -1.07
CA PHE A 282 -4.75 8.61 -1.98
C PHE A 282 -3.75 7.86 -2.88
N THR A 283 -2.62 8.47 -3.19
CA THR A 283 -1.59 7.92 -4.09
C THR A 283 -2.16 7.44 -5.43
N PRO A 284 -2.71 8.35 -6.27
CA PRO A 284 -3.48 7.99 -7.47
C PRO A 284 -2.70 7.16 -8.49
N ASN A 285 -1.41 7.39 -8.60
CA ASN A 285 -0.53 6.70 -9.55
C ASN A 285 0.00 5.35 -9.01
N PHE A 286 -0.31 5.01 -7.76
CA PHE A 286 0.13 3.74 -7.19
C PHE A 286 -0.54 2.56 -7.92
N PRO A 287 0.21 1.47 -8.20
CA PRO A 287 -0.36 0.28 -8.82
C PRO A 287 -1.53 -0.27 -8.02
N LEU A 288 -2.63 -0.53 -8.70
CA LEU A 288 -3.76 -1.22 -8.10
C LEU A 288 -3.45 -2.72 -8.05
N THR A 289 -3.39 -3.28 -6.85
CA THR A 289 -3.14 -4.71 -6.68
C THR A 289 -4.42 -5.52 -6.87
N ARG A 290 -4.27 -6.83 -7.13
CA ARG A 290 -5.39 -7.76 -7.24
C ARG A 290 -6.24 -7.78 -5.96
N GLY A 291 -5.57 -7.76 -4.79
CA GLY A 291 -6.25 -7.68 -3.49
C GLY A 291 -7.02 -6.38 -3.28
N MET A 292 -6.46 -5.24 -3.70
CA MET A 292 -7.18 -3.97 -3.67
C MET A 292 -8.41 -4.01 -4.58
N PHE A 293 -8.25 -4.51 -5.80
CA PHE A 293 -9.32 -4.51 -6.78
C PHE A 293 -10.48 -5.44 -6.39
N VAL A 294 -10.20 -6.65 -5.93
CA VAL A 294 -11.25 -7.56 -5.47
C VAL A 294 -12.00 -7.00 -4.27
N THR A 295 -11.29 -6.29 -3.38
CA THR A 295 -11.90 -5.63 -2.22
C THR A 295 -12.88 -4.54 -2.64
N VAL A 296 -12.51 -3.69 -3.60
CA VAL A 296 -13.40 -2.60 -4.04
C VAL A 296 -14.59 -3.12 -4.82
N LEU A 297 -14.43 -4.18 -5.64
CA LEU A 297 -15.56 -4.85 -6.31
C LEU A 297 -16.52 -5.48 -5.31
N GLY A 298 -16.00 -6.17 -4.30
CA GLY A 298 -16.83 -6.80 -3.28
C GLY A 298 -17.56 -5.79 -2.40
N ARG A 299 -16.94 -4.65 -2.08
CA ARG A 299 -17.61 -3.53 -1.39
C ARG A 299 -18.74 -2.95 -2.24
N LEU A 300 -18.49 -2.74 -3.53
CA LEU A 300 -19.51 -2.27 -4.46
C LEU A 300 -20.68 -3.27 -4.58
N ALA A 301 -20.37 -4.57 -4.51
CA ALA A 301 -21.38 -5.65 -4.53
C ALA A 301 -22.09 -5.84 -3.17
N GLY A 302 -21.73 -5.09 -2.13
CA GLY A 302 -22.34 -5.22 -0.80
C GLY A 302 -21.98 -6.53 -0.08
N VAL A 303 -20.80 -7.11 -0.37
CA VAL A 303 -20.33 -8.33 0.30
C VAL A 303 -20.10 -8.05 1.78
N ALA A 304 -20.72 -8.85 2.65
CA ALA A 304 -20.56 -8.73 4.09
C ALA A 304 -19.10 -9.00 4.51
N VAL A 305 -18.61 -8.20 5.47
CA VAL A 305 -17.28 -8.40 6.05
C VAL A 305 -17.41 -9.38 7.20
N GLU A 306 -17.19 -10.66 6.90
CA GLU A 306 -17.10 -11.73 7.89
C GLU A 306 -15.68 -12.33 7.84
N GLU A 307 -15.19 -12.83 8.97
CA GLU A 307 -13.94 -13.59 8.99
C GLU A 307 -14.17 -14.95 8.33
N VAL A 308 -13.83 -15.04 7.06
CA VAL A 308 -13.93 -16.27 6.29
C VAL A 308 -12.58 -16.62 5.68
N PRO A 309 -12.18 -17.90 5.65
CA PRO A 309 -11.00 -18.31 4.92
C PRO A 309 -11.13 -17.93 3.45
N SER A 310 -10.13 -17.26 2.89
CA SER A 310 -10.12 -16.88 1.47
C SER A 310 -10.04 -18.09 0.52
N GLY A 311 -9.57 -19.23 1.03
CA GLY A 311 -9.23 -20.40 0.22
C GLY A 311 -7.93 -20.25 -0.59
N PHE A 312 -7.09 -19.25 -0.23
CA PHE A 312 -5.77 -19.01 -0.84
C PHE A 312 -4.71 -18.86 0.25
N MET A 313 -3.52 -19.45 0.03
CA MET A 313 -2.44 -19.46 1.02
C MET A 313 -1.79 -18.08 1.24
N ASP A 314 -1.83 -17.21 0.24
CA ASP A 314 -1.29 -15.85 0.30
C ASP A 314 -2.25 -14.81 0.89
N ILE A 315 -3.45 -15.25 1.34
CA ILE A 315 -4.45 -14.40 1.98
C ILE A 315 -4.89 -15.05 3.31
N PRO A 316 -4.26 -14.69 4.46
CA PRO A 316 -4.71 -15.11 5.78
C PRO A 316 -6.17 -14.70 6.07
N ALA A 317 -6.85 -15.40 6.97
CA ALA A 317 -8.26 -15.15 7.25
C ALA A 317 -8.55 -13.73 7.80
N ASP A 318 -7.60 -13.15 8.52
CA ASP A 318 -7.63 -11.77 9.04
C ASP A 318 -7.23 -10.69 8.02
N HIS A 319 -6.86 -11.10 6.80
CA HIS A 319 -6.47 -10.15 5.76
C HIS A 319 -7.70 -9.42 5.20
N TYR A 320 -7.59 -8.10 5.02
CA TYR A 320 -8.69 -7.24 4.56
C TYR A 320 -9.37 -7.71 3.25
N ALA A 321 -8.67 -8.43 2.40
CA ALA A 321 -9.17 -8.95 1.13
C ALA A 321 -9.80 -10.35 1.24
N ALA A 322 -9.69 -11.04 2.39
CA ALA A 322 -10.12 -12.43 2.53
C ALA A 322 -11.58 -12.66 2.17
N PRO A 323 -12.57 -11.94 2.74
CA PRO A 323 -13.97 -12.16 2.41
C PRO A 323 -14.31 -11.89 0.95
N TYR A 324 -13.63 -10.89 0.37
CA TYR A 324 -13.86 -10.50 -1.03
C TYR A 324 -13.21 -11.46 -2.02
N ALA A 325 -12.04 -12.03 -1.67
CA ALA A 325 -11.38 -13.04 -2.49
C ALA A 325 -12.16 -14.37 -2.47
N ALA A 326 -12.70 -14.75 -1.31
CA ALA A 326 -13.60 -15.91 -1.20
C ALA A 326 -14.86 -15.73 -2.07
N TRP A 327 -15.51 -14.59 -1.95
CA TRP A 327 -16.67 -14.23 -2.78
C TRP A 327 -16.35 -14.24 -4.28
N ALA A 328 -15.25 -13.63 -4.68
CA ALA A 328 -14.89 -13.52 -6.10
C ALA A 328 -14.53 -14.88 -6.69
N LYS A 329 -13.94 -15.79 -5.91
CA LYS A 329 -13.67 -17.17 -6.28
C LYS A 329 -14.97 -17.97 -6.46
N GLU A 330 -15.90 -17.86 -5.49
CA GLU A 330 -17.19 -18.56 -5.51
C GLU A 330 -18.06 -18.11 -6.68
N THR A 331 -18.08 -16.82 -6.98
CA THR A 331 -18.85 -16.24 -8.10
C THR A 331 -18.15 -16.35 -9.46
N GLY A 332 -16.88 -16.79 -9.49
CA GLY A 332 -16.07 -16.87 -10.70
C GLY A 332 -15.61 -15.54 -11.27
N ILE A 333 -15.82 -14.42 -10.56
CA ILE A 333 -15.43 -13.07 -10.97
C ILE A 333 -13.90 -12.94 -11.03
N MET A 334 -13.21 -13.41 -9.99
CA MET A 334 -11.74 -13.43 -9.98
C MET A 334 -11.25 -14.75 -9.37
N ASN A 335 -10.39 -15.44 -10.09
CA ASN A 335 -9.69 -16.63 -9.63
C ASN A 335 -8.27 -16.29 -9.17
N GLY A 336 -7.60 -17.26 -8.51
CA GLY A 336 -6.18 -17.18 -8.19
C GLY A 336 -5.29 -17.17 -9.44
N VAL A 337 -4.03 -16.84 -9.25
CA VAL A 337 -2.98 -17.02 -10.25
C VAL A 337 -2.53 -18.49 -10.31
N SER A 338 -2.84 -19.26 -9.26
CA SER A 338 -2.80 -20.72 -9.20
C SER A 338 -3.98 -21.25 -8.37
N ALA A 339 -4.07 -22.55 -8.17
CA ALA A 339 -5.16 -23.17 -7.41
C ALA A 339 -5.21 -22.67 -5.93
N ASP A 340 -4.06 -22.38 -5.36
CA ASP A 340 -3.84 -22.04 -3.95
C ASP A 340 -3.32 -20.62 -3.70
N THR A 341 -3.00 -19.85 -4.75
CA THR A 341 -2.42 -18.52 -4.65
C THR A 341 -3.27 -17.49 -5.41
N PHE A 342 -3.74 -16.46 -4.71
CA PHE A 342 -4.52 -15.38 -5.32
C PHE A 342 -3.63 -14.36 -6.04
N GLY A 343 -2.40 -14.16 -5.57
CA GLY A 343 -1.53 -13.08 -5.99
C GLY A 343 -1.95 -11.74 -5.40
N VAL A 344 -2.33 -11.70 -4.11
CA VAL A 344 -3.00 -10.58 -3.46
C VAL A 344 -2.25 -9.23 -3.60
N ASN A 345 -0.92 -9.28 -3.58
CA ASN A 345 -0.05 -8.11 -3.73
C ASN A 345 0.43 -7.87 -5.17
N SER A 346 0.06 -8.73 -6.11
CA SER A 346 0.46 -8.58 -7.51
C SER A 346 -0.28 -7.39 -8.15
N PRO A 347 0.41 -6.52 -8.89
CA PRO A 347 -0.23 -5.50 -9.70
C PRO A 347 -1.23 -6.12 -10.69
N LEU A 348 -2.34 -5.43 -10.93
CA LEU A 348 -3.39 -5.86 -11.84
C LEU A 348 -3.15 -5.25 -13.23
N THR A 349 -3.04 -6.09 -14.28
CA THR A 349 -2.94 -5.58 -15.65
C THR A 349 -4.32 -5.18 -16.19
N ARG A 350 -4.34 -4.35 -17.25
CA ARG A 350 -5.60 -3.87 -17.85
C ARG A 350 -6.44 -5.03 -18.40
N GLN A 351 -5.83 -6.03 -19.06
CA GLN A 351 -6.60 -7.19 -19.52
C GLN A 351 -7.14 -8.04 -18.37
N GLN A 352 -6.40 -8.18 -17.25
CA GLN A 352 -6.90 -8.86 -16.06
C GLN A 352 -8.07 -8.10 -15.40
N MET A 353 -7.99 -6.76 -15.37
CA MET A 353 -9.08 -5.92 -14.91
C MET A 353 -10.32 -6.08 -15.79
N ALA A 354 -10.16 -6.07 -17.13
CA ALA A 354 -11.26 -6.25 -18.07
C ALA A 354 -11.98 -7.58 -17.86
N VAL A 355 -11.22 -8.66 -17.67
CA VAL A 355 -11.78 -9.99 -17.36
C VAL A 355 -12.65 -9.97 -16.11
N ALA A 356 -12.16 -9.37 -15.03
CA ALA A 356 -12.92 -9.31 -13.78
C ALA A 356 -14.17 -8.41 -13.94
N LEU A 357 -14.07 -7.30 -14.67
CA LEU A 357 -15.18 -6.39 -14.95
C LEU A 357 -16.27 -7.03 -15.81
N ALA A 358 -15.90 -7.71 -16.88
CA ALA A 358 -16.84 -8.41 -17.75
C ALA A 358 -17.59 -9.50 -16.99
N ARG A 359 -16.89 -10.28 -16.19
CA ARG A 359 -17.49 -11.32 -15.34
C ARG A 359 -18.39 -10.72 -14.27
N TYR A 360 -17.99 -9.62 -13.63
CA TYR A 360 -18.84 -8.90 -12.70
C TYR A 360 -20.09 -8.36 -13.39
N ALA A 361 -19.97 -7.82 -14.59
CA ALA A 361 -21.10 -7.30 -15.36
C ALA A 361 -22.10 -8.43 -15.69
N ARG A 362 -21.63 -9.59 -16.18
CA ARG A 362 -22.49 -10.76 -16.42
C ARG A 362 -23.14 -11.28 -15.13
N PHE A 363 -22.40 -11.26 -14.00
CA PHE A 363 -22.94 -11.59 -12.69
C PHE A 363 -24.09 -10.65 -12.28
N GLN A 364 -24.02 -9.38 -12.67
CA GLN A 364 -25.10 -8.39 -12.48
C GLN A 364 -26.19 -8.47 -13.57
N GLY A 365 -26.14 -9.45 -14.48
CA GLY A 365 -27.15 -9.67 -15.50
C GLY A 365 -26.97 -8.86 -16.79
N ALA A 366 -25.86 -8.12 -16.93
CA ALA A 366 -25.58 -7.39 -18.16
C ALA A 366 -25.41 -8.35 -19.37
N GLN A 367 -25.93 -7.93 -20.50
CA GLN A 367 -25.80 -8.64 -21.78
C GLN A 367 -24.91 -7.78 -22.71
N PRO A 368 -23.60 -8.10 -22.86
CA PRO A 368 -22.71 -7.36 -23.76
C PRO A 368 -23.16 -7.47 -25.20
N GLY A 369 -23.06 -6.37 -25.93
CA GLY A 369 -23.19 -6.39 -27.37
C GLY A 369 -21.91 -6.87 -28.05
N ALA A 370 -21.92 -6.96 -29.38
CA ALA A 370 -20.72 -7.28 -30.15
C ALA A 370 -19.74 -6.07 -30.12
N PHE A 371 -18.46 -6.35 -30.00
CA PHE A 371 -17.39 -5.38 -30.11
C PHE A 371 -16.23 -5.92 -30.95
N ASP A 372 -15.82 -5.15 -31.97
CA ASP A 372 -14.67 -5.54 -32.79
C ASP A 372 -13.36 -5.09 -32.16
N LEU A 373 -12.59 -6.06 -31.65
CA LEU A 373 -11.27 -5.80 -31.04
C LEU A 373 -10.25 -5.22 -32.01
N HIS A 374 -10.46 -5.35 -33.33
CA HIS A 374 -9.57 -4.77 -34.38
C HIS A 374 -9.59 -3.24 -34.38
N THR A 375 -10.54 -2.60 -33.67
CA THR A 375 -10.52 -1.17 -33.41
C THR A 375 -9.32 -0.75 -32.54
N TYR A 376 -8.71 -1.69 -31.82
CA TYR A 376 -7.47 -1.46 -31.07
C TYR A 376 -6.26 -1.85 -31.90
N SER A 377 -5.33 -0.90 -32.09
CA SER A 377 -4.10 -1.10 -32.87
C SER A 377 -3.19 -2.20 -32.33
N ASP A 378 -3.31 -2.50 -31.03
CA ASP A 378 -2.56 -3.51 -30.30
C ASP A 378 -3.40 -4.77 -29.97
N SER A 379 -4.52 -4.97 -30.68
CA SER A 379 -5.43 -6.10 -30.42
C SER A 379 -4.75 -7.47 -30.47
N ALA A 380 -3.68 -7.63 -31.26
CA ALA A 380 -2.89 -8.85 -31.29
C ALA A 380 -2.15 -9.16 -29.97
N SER A 381 -1.88 -8.15 -29.16
CA SER A 381 -1.22 -8.29 -27.86
C SER A 381 -2.19 -8.70 -26.74
N ILE A 382 -3.50 -8.69 -26.99
CA ILE A 382 -4.50 -9.17 -26.02
C ILE A 382 -4.40 -10.69 -25.96
N ALA A 383 -4.12 -11.21 -24.76
CA ALA A 383 -3.98 -12.64 -24.54
C ALA A 383 -5.26 -13.41 -24.94
N ALA A 384 -5.11 -14.59 -25.50
CA ALA A 384 -6.24 -15.38 -26.02
C ALA A 384 -7.32 -15.61 -24.95
N TRP A 385 -6.93 -15.83 -23.69
CA TRP A 385 -7.83 -16.05 -22.56
C TRP A 385 -8.63 -14.80 -22.14
N ALA A 386 -8.21 -13.61 -22.57
CA ALA A 386 -8.85 -12.33 -22.20
C ALA A 386 -9.67 -11.71 -23.33
N ARG A 387 -9.56 -12.20 -24.57
CA ARG A 387 -10.14 -11.53 -25.75
C ARG A 387 -11.65 -11.34 -25.66
N GLU A 388 -12.38 -12.36 -25.28
CA GLU A 388 -13.84 -12.31 -25.14
C GLU A 388 -14.24 -11.29 -24.05
N ASP A 389 -13.62 -11.41 -22.87
CA ASP A 389 -13.90 -10.53 -21.74
C ASP A 389 -13.50 -9.06 -22.03
N VAL A 390 -12.42 -8.82 -22.79
CA VAL A 390 -12.03 -7.47 -23.23
C VAL A 390 -13.05 -6.91 -24.21
N ALA A 391 -13.55 -7.71 -25.16
CA ALA A 391 -14.60 -7.29 -26.07
C ALA A 391 -15.89 -6.93 -25.33
N ASP A 392 -16.34 -7.77 -24.41
CA ASP A 392 -17.52 -7.53 -23.60
C ASP A 392 -17.38 -6.26 -22.74
N CYS A 393 -16.23 -6.10 -22.07
CA CYS A 393 -15.95 -4.95 -21.25
C CYS A 393 -15.94 -3.64 -22.05
N SER A 394 -15.43 -3.69 -23.29
CA SER A 394 -15.43 -2.56 -24.23
C SER A 394 -16.84 -2.26 -24.77
N ALA A 395 -17.61 -3.30 -25.12
CA ALA A 395 -19.00 -3.16 -25.55
C ALA A 395 -19.89 -2.50 -24.51
N LEU A 396 -19.63 -2.83 -23.22
CA LEU A 396 -20.34 -2.23 -22.07
C LEU A 396 -19.80 -0.83 -21.70
N GLY A 397 -18.73 -0.34 -22.34
CA GLY A 397 -18.11 0.95 -22.04
C GLY A 397 -17.42 1.01 -20.66
N LEU A 398 -17.20 -0.13 -20.01
CA LEU A 398 -16.62 -0.18 -18.66
C LEU A 398 -15.12 0.11 -18.68
N LEU A 399 -14.38 -0.47 -19.63
CA LEU A 399 -12.96 -0.22 -19.80
C LEU A 399 -12.61 -0.15 -21.29
N ASN A 400 -12.28 1.03 -21.77
CA ASN A 400 -11.94 1.28 -23.18
C ASN A 400 -10.43 1.53 -23.32
N GLY A 401 -9.95 1.41 -24.56
CA GLY A 401 -8.60 1.84 -24.92
C GLY A 401 -8.41 3.37 -24.83
N SER A 402 -7.18 3.80 -25.00
CA SER A 402 -6.81 5.20 -25.20
C SER A 402 -5.88 5.33 -26.39
N ASP A 403 -6.02 6.41 -27.15
CA ASP A 403 -5.21 6.68 -28.36
C ASP A 403 -5.22 5.51 -29.36
N GLY A 404 -6.39 4.83 -29.50
CA GLY A 404 -6.56 3.69 -30.37
C GLY A 404 -5.90 2.39 -29.93
N ALA A 405 -5.36 2.28 -28.73
CA ALA A 405 -4.73 1.07 -28.19
C ALA A 405 -5.41 0.63 -26.89
N PHE A 406 -5.53 -0.67 -26.65
CA PHE A 406 -6.07 -1.22 -25.39
C PHE A 406 -5.02 -1.29 -24.28
N ARG A 407 -3.75 -1.56 -24.62
CA ARG A 407 -2.61 -1.71 -23.70
C ARG A 407 -2.83 -2.83 -22.68
N PRO A 408 -2.98 -4.09 -23.12
CA PRO A 408 -3.45 -5.19 -22.27
C PRO A 408 -2.54 -5.49 -21.07
N GLU A 409 -1.22 -5.36 -21.23
CA GLU A 409 -0.22 -5.64 -20.17
C GLU A 409 0.10 -4.42 -19.31
N GLU A 410 -0.47 -3.25 -19.62
CA GLU A 410 -0.26 -2.07 -18.79
C GLU A 410 -0.85 -2.29 -17.39
N THR A 411 -0.06 -1.98 -16.38
CA THR A 411 -0.52 -2.04 -14.98
C THR A 411 -1.53 -0.94 -14.69
N THR A 412 -2.64 -1.30 -14.09
CA THR A 412 -3.66 -0.34 -13.67
C THR A 412 -3.25 0.40 -12.41
N THR A 413 -3.65 1.68 -12.32
CA THR A 413 -3.39 2.52 -11.15
C THR A 413 -4.62 2.65 -10.25
N ARG A 414 -4.42 3.13 -9.02
CA ARG A 414 -5.52 3.42 -8.09
C ARG A 414 -6.50 4.46 -8.66
N ALA A 415 -5.99 5.46 -9.40
CA ALA A 415 -6.81 6.44 -10.11
C ALA A 415 -7.69 5.78 -11.19
N MET A 416 -7.12 4.88 -11.99
CA MET A 416 -7.89 4.09 -12.96
C MET A 416 -8.96 3.24 -12.27
N GLY A 417 -8.61 2.59 -11.14
CA GLY A 417 -9.56 1.84 -10.32
C GLY A 417 -10.72 2.71 -9.84
N ALA A 418 -10.46 3.90 -9.31
CA ALA A 418 -11.50 4.83 -8.89
C ALA A 418 -12.43 5.23 -10.05
N ALA A 419 -11.86 5.53 -11.23
CA ALA A 419 -12.65 5.87 -12.41
C ALA A 419 -13.57 4.71 -12.87
N ILE A 420 -13.09 3.49 -12.80
CA ILE A 420 -13.88 2.29 -13.09
C ILE A 420 -15.01 2.10 -12.07
N LEU A 421 -14.72 2.25 -10.78
CA LEU A 421 -15.74 2.14 -9.73
C LEU A 421 -16.86 3.14 -9.90
N GLN A 422 -16.54 4.39 -10.26
CA GLN A 422 -17.55 5.41 -10.54
C GLN A 422 -18.42 5.05 -11.76
N ARG A 423 -17.82 4.44 -12.80
CA ARG A 423 -18.57 3.94 -13.95
C ARG A 423 -19.49 2.79 -13.55
N LEU A 424 -18.97 1.80 -12.82
CA LEU A 424 -19.75 0.66 -12.35
C LEU A 424 -20.94 1.09 -11.47
N ALA A 425 -20.72 2.02 -10.56
CA ALA A 425 -21.77 2.54 -9.67
C ALA A 425 -22.88 3.30 -10.41
N ARG A 426 -22.56 3.87 -11.58
CA ARG A 426 -23.51 4.62 -12.44
C ARG A 426 -24.04 3.79 -13.60
N TYR A 427 -23.57 2.56 -13.76
CA TYR A 427 -23.99 1.69 -14.85
C TYR A 427 -25.47 1.31 -14.65
N PRO A 428 -26.33 1.41 -15.70
CA PRO A 428 -27.73 1.04 -15.59
C PRO A 428 -27.88 -0.49 -15.62
N TRP A 429 -27.62 -1.13 -14.46
CA TRP A 429 -27.76 -2.57 -14.33
C TRP A 429 -29.19 -3.00 -14.65
N PRO A 430 -29.42 -4.12 -15.33
CA PRO A 430 -30.75 -4.68 -15.51
C PRO A 430 -31.45 -4.86 -14.15
N GLU A 431 -32.71 -4.46 -14.08
CA GLU A 431 -33.49 -4.75 -12.90
C GLU A 431 -33.52 -6.26 -12.67
N THR A 432 -33.20 -6.67 -11.47
CA THR A 432 -33.33 -8.09 -11.10
C THR A 432 -34.82 -8.43 -11.24
N PRO A 433 -35.19 -9.50 -11.98
CA PRO A 433 -36.57 -9.92 -12.00
C PRO A 433 -37.05 -10.09 -10.56
N THR A 434 -38.05 -9.30 -10.17
CA THR A 434 -38.78 -9.53 -8.92
C THR A 434 -39.34 -10.92 -9.02
N ASP A 435 -39.01 -11.77 -8.04
CA ASP A 435 -39.56 -13.13 -7.92
C ASP A 435 -41.08 -13.02 -8.01
N PRO A 436 -41.72 -13.57 -9.03
CA PRO A 436 -43.20 -13.46 -9.16
C PRO A 436 -43.96 -14.16 -8.02
N ASP A 437 -43.24 -14.94 -7.18
CA ASP A 437 -43.80 -15.64 -6.03
C ASP A 437 -43.64 -14.94 -4.68
N VAL A 438 -43.15 -13.70 -4.66
CA VAL A 438 -43.22 -12.83 -3.46
C VAL A 438 -44.56 -12.12 -3.50
N PRO A 439 -45.53 -12.48 -2.62
CA PRO A 439 -46.78 -11.74 -2.55
C PRO A 439 -46.47 -10.27 -2.28
N THR A 440 -46.80 -9.39 -3.19
CA THR A 440 -46.90 -7.96 -2.92
C THR A 440 -48.04 -7.82 -1.92
N ASP A 441 -47.69 -7.49 -0.67
CA ASP A 441 -48.67 -7.18 0.36
C ASP A 441 -49.42 -5.92 -0.11
N PRO A 442 -50.72 -6.03 -0.47
CA PRO A 442 -51.46 -4.87 -1.00
C PRO A 442 -51.98 -3.95 0.11
N ASP A 443 -51.62 -4.17 1.37
CA ASP A 443 -52.12 -3.42 2.51
C ASP A 443 -51.02 -2.66 3.27
N VAL A 444 -50.33 -1.73 2.60
CA VAL A 444 -49.79 -0.55 3.28
C VAL A 444 -50.83 0.53 3.15
N SER A 445 -51.87 0.46 3.99
CA SER A 445 -52.83 1.52 4.24
C SER A 445 -52.08 2.79 4.61
N THR A 446 -52.17 3.81 3.78
CA THR A 446 -51.86 5.17 4.14
C THR A 446 -52.92 5.69 5.11
N ASP A 447 -52.80 5.35 6.38
CA ASP A 447 -53.58 5.92 7.45
C ASP A 447 -52.96 7.28 7.85
N PRO A 448 -53.64 8.41 7.67
CA PRO A 448 -53.14 9.75 8.01
C PRO A 448 -53.11 10.01 9.52
N ASN A 449 -53.37 9.03 10.41
CA ASN A 449 -53.53 9.22 11.84
C ASN A 449 -52.46 8.55 12.72
N ILE A 450 -51.23 8.45 12.30
CA ILE A 450 -50.13 8.04 13.21
C ILE A 450 -49.63 9.27 13.95
N PRO A 451 -49.75 9.33 15.30
CA PRO A 451 -49.23 10.46 16.07
C PRO A 451 -47.69 10.45 16.06
N SER A 452 -47.11 11.63 15.83
CA SER A 452 -45.68 11.91 15.88
C SER A 452 -45.08 11.43 17.20
N VAL A 453 -43.94 10.76 17.07
CA VAL A 453 -43.06 10.34 18.17
C VAL A 453 -42.66 11.56 19.00
N PRO A 454 -42.72 11.53 20.35
CA PRO A 454 -42.35 12.66 21.18
C PRO A 454 -40.84 12.90 21.14
N GLU A 455 -40.48 14.17 21.03
CA GLU A 455 -39.13 14.68 21.14
C GLU A 455 -38.52 14.29 22.49
N THR A 456 -37.28 13.84 22.48
CA THR A 456 -36.44 13.60 23.67
C THR A 456 -36.30 14.88 24.49
N PRO A 457 -36.42 14.82 25.81
CA PRO A 457 -36.27 16.02 26.67
C PRO A 457 -34.82 16.49 26.68
N THR A 458 -34.58 17.74 26.39
CA THR A 458 -33.37 18.49 26.69
C THR A 458 -33.16 18.54 28.19
N ASP A 459 -32.02 18.13 28.65
CA ASP A 459 -31.58 18.24 30.06
C ASP A 459 -31.22 19.69 30.41
N PRO A 460 -31.85 20.32 31.39
CA PRO A 460 -31.41 21.58 31.94
C PRO A 460 -30.80 21.34 33.31
N ASP A 461 -29.50 21.30 33.47
CA ASP A 461 -28.89 21.93 34.65
C ASP A 461 -27.34 21.97 34.57
N THR A 462 -26.86 23.16 34.24
CA THR A 462 -25.47 23.55 34.55
C THR A 462 -25.54 24.62 35.64
N THR A 463 -25.36 24.21 36.87
CA THR A 463 -24.94 25.13 37.95
C THR A 463 -23.63 24.62 38.57
N ARG A 464 -22.58 25.35 38.24
CA ARG A 464 -21.33 25.40 38.95
C ARG A 464 -21.54 25.91 40.39
N PRO A 465 -20.76 25.54 41.40
CA PRO A 465 -20.10 26.54 42.21
C PRO A 465 -18.57 26.41 42.20
N GLN A 466 -17.95 27.57 42.03
CA GLN A 466 -16.59 27.85 42.50
C GLN A 466 -16.56 27.81 44.05
N ASN A 467 -15.47 27.27 44.62
CA ASN A 467 -14.75 27.74 45.78
C ASN A 467 -13.69 26.72 46.18
N THR A 468 -12.59 27.07 46.37
CA THR A 468 -11.45 27.71 47.00
C THR A 468 -10.18 26.98 46.60
#